data_f00aad7e366963c1e6cc0b128aaa75b7
#
_entry.id   f00aad7e366963c1e6cc0b128aaa75b7
#
_cell.length_a   1.000
_cell.length_b   1.000
_cell.length_c   1.000
_cell.angle_alpha   90.00
_cell.angle_beta   90.00
_cell.angle_gamma   90.00
#
_symmetry.space_group_name_H-M   'P 1'
#
loop_
_entity.id
_entity.type
_entity.pdbx_description
1 polymer ?
#
loop_
_entity_poly.entity_id
_entity_poly.type
_entity_poly.pdbx_seq_one_letter_code
_entity_poly.pdbx_strand_id
1 'polypeptide(L)'
;MTLTVIGVDGGPLAPGAEEALAAAEVVAGAARHLQRMPVPAAAEQLVLGPVELALEKLAGRPAVVLASGDPGFFGIVRLLRERGHEPLVLPARSSVQLLFARLGRSWDDVAVVSAHGRDLGPAVNVCRARGATAVLTGPGAGPAEIGAALDGWPRTLVVAEDLGGPDERVTSLPAAEAAARSWHALSVVLCLRPDGPDAAGRGWYAGGEPVPPPDGWALPDEAFEHRAGMVTKAEVRAVVLPRLAPRPGTLVWDVGAGSGSVAVECARLGAAVLAVERREDDVARVSANATAHGVEVRVVAGVAPAALAGLPPPDAVFVGGGGPEVVAAAAAAGPRRIVVALAALDRVSPTRAALTAAGYVAG
;
A
#
# COMPACT_ATOMS: atom_id res chain seq x y z
N MET A 1 12.13 26.07 25.62
CA MET A 1 11.62 24.94 26.43
C MET A 1 11.72 23.71 25.59
N THR A 2 12.23 22.59 26.13
CA THR A 2 12.65 21.45 25.31
C THR A 2 11.56 20.39 25.31
N LEU A 3 10.92 20.18 24.15
CA LEU A 3 10.13 19.00 23.89
C LEU A 3 11.05 17.93 23.30
N THR A 4 11.18 16.79 23.98
CA THR A 4 11.99 15.67 23.49
C THR A 4 11.09 14.50 23.12
N VAL A 5 11.32 13.86 21.96
CA VAL A 5 10.66 12.63 21.56
C VAL A 5 11.65 11.49 21.60
N ILE A 6 11.40 10.51 22.44
CA ILE A 6 12.28 9.35 22.65
C ILE A 6 11.65 8.12 22.00
N GLY A 7 12.39 7.49 21.10
CA GLY A 7 12.06 6.19 20.55
C GLY A 7 12.28 5.07 21.55
N VAL A 8 11.38 4.08 21.56
CA VAL A 8 11.42 2.90 22.42
C VAL A 8 11.21 1.64 21.58
N ASP A 9 12.18 0.72 21.61
CA ASP A 9 12.15 -0.52 20.81
C ASP A 9 12.42 -1.79 21.62
N GLY A 10 12.39 -1.69 22.96
CA GLY A 10 12.71 -2.77 23.87
C GLY A 10 14.21 -2.95 24.15
N GLY A 11 15.07 -2.21 23.45
CA GLY A 11 16.50 -2.15 23.69
C GLY A 11 16.91 -0.99 24.62
N PRO A 12 18.24 -0.75 24.76
CA PRO A 12 18.76 0.40 25.47
C PRO A 12 18.26 1.72 24.86
N LEU A 13 18.02 2.71 25.71
CA LEU A 13 17.64 4.04 25.26
C LEU A 13 18.79 4.72 24.51
N ALA A 14 18.45 5.63 23.60
CA ALA A 14 19.42 6.47 22.91
C ALA A 14 20.19 7.36 23.92
N PRO A 15 21.45 7.72 23.62
CA PRO A 15 22.22 8.65 24.46
C PRO A 15 21.45 9.96 24.71
N GLY A 16 21.42 10.42 25.95
CA GLY A 16 20.71 11.64 26.39
C GLY A 16 19.23 11.41 26.71
N ALA A 17 18.68 10.21 26.48
CA ALA A 17 17.27 9.94 26.76
C ALA A 17 16.97 9.84 28.27
N GLU A 18 17.88 9.26 29.04
CA GLU A 18 17.73 9.18 30.50
C GLU A 18 17.78 10.56 31.15
N GLU A 19 18.66 11.42 30.69
CA GLU A 19 18.79 12.81 31.15
C GLU A 19 17.52 13.62 30.79
N ALA A 20 17.00 13.43 29.57
CA ALA A 20 15.78 14.09 29.14
C ALA A 20 14.54 13.61 29.95
N LEU A 21 14.47 12.32 30.27
CA LEU A 21 13.43 11.77 31.15
C LEU A 21 13.53 12.31 32.57
N ALA A 22 14.75 12.34 33.14
CA ALA A 22 14.99 12.83 34.49
C ALA A 22 14.60 14.31 34.66
N ALA A 23 14.77 15.12 33.59
CA ALA A 23 14.46 16.55 33.58
C ALA A 23 12.97 16.84 33.20
N ALA A 24 12.20 15.83 32.83
CA ALA A 24 10.83 16.03 32.36
C ALA A 24 9.86 16.33 33.50
N GLU A 25 9.03 17.36 33.32
CA GLU A 25 7.87 17.64 34.17
C GLU A 25 6.62 16.88 33.68
N VAL A 26 6.58 16.55 32.37
CA VAL A 26 5.51 15.78 31.74
C VAL A 26 6.11 14.68 30.86
N VAL A 27 5.63 13.45 31.02
CA VAL A 27 5.97 12.33 30.16
C VAL A 27 4.69 11.76 29.54
N ALA A 28 4.60 11.86 28.22
CA ALA A 28 3.47 11.33 27.44
C ALA A 28 3.90 10.09 26.66
N GLY A 29 3.01 9.11 26.53
CA GLY A 29 3.31 7.89 25.79
C GLY A 29 2.17 6.88 25.82
N ALA A 30 2.29 5.79 25.11
CA ALA A 30 1.39 4.64 25.28
C ALA A 30 1.54 4.09 26.70
N ALA A 31 0.47 3.58 27.29
CA ALA A 31 0.45 3.06 28.66
C ALA A 31 1.60 2.06 28.93
N ARG A 32 1.89 1.16 27.95
CA ARG A 32 2.99 0.19 28.03
C ARG A 32 4.37 0.85 28.14
N HIS A 33 4.58 2.00 27.48
CA HIS A 33 5.86 2.74 27.56
C HIS A 33 6.01 3.43 28.90
N LEU A 34 4.96 4.09 29.39
CA LEU A 34 4.95 4.72 30.70
C LEU A 34 5.20 3.72 31.83
N GLN A 35 4.72 2.49 31.71
CA GLN A 35 4.95 1.43 32.69
C GLN A 35 6.36 0.83 32.68
N ARG A 36 7.00 0.81 31.51
CA ARG A 36 8.32 0.17 31.31
C ARG A 36 9.50 1.14 31.47
N MET A 37 9.27 2.41 31.23
CA MET A 37 10.34 3.41 31.31
C MET A 37 10.50 3.96 32.73
N PRO A 38 11.72 4.39 33.13
CA PRO A 38 12.00 5.01 34.42
C PRO A 38 11.48 6.45 34.47
N VAL A 39 10.15 6.60 34.43
CA VAL A 39 9.50 7.90 34.50
C VAL A 39 9.63 8.46 35.93
N PRO A 40 10.13 9.69 36.13
CA PRO A 40 10.25 10.30 37.46
C PRO A 40 8.89 10.34 38.18
N ALA A 41 8.86 10.03 39.46
CA ALA A 41 7.63 10.01 40.27
C ALA A 41 6.97 11.41 40.37
N ALA A 42 7.75 12.48 40.19
CA ALA A 42 7.26 13.85 40.19
C ALA A 42 6.69 14.31 38.83
N ALA A 43 6.97 13.57 37.75
CA ALA A 43 6.50 13.91 36.42
C ALA A 43 5.02 13.53 36.24
N GLU A 44 4.25 14.41 35.62
CA GLU A 44 2.89 14.11 35.18
C GLU A 44 2.92 13.08 34.04
N GLN A 45 2.25 11.96 34.20
CA GLN A 45 2.15 10.93 33.18
C GLN A 45 0.89 11.10 32.36
N LEU A 46 1.03 11.19 31.04
CA LEU A 46 -0.08 11.31 30.08
C LEU A 46 -0.13 10.09 29.16
N VAL A 47 -1.18 9.29 29.28
CA VAL A 47 -1.44 8.26 28.30
C VAL A 47 -1.91 8.92 27.00
N LEU A 48 -1.15 8.72 25.91
CA LEU A 48 -1.51 9.22 24.59
C LEU A 48 -2.77 8.49 24.10
N GLY A 49 -3.87 9.20 24.10
CA GLY A 49 -5.11 8.91 23.40
C GLY A 49 -5.20 9.78 22.14
N PRO A 50 -6.27 10.56 21.93
CA PRO A 50 -6.31 11.60 20.92
C PRO A 50 -5.15 12.58 21.17
N VAL A 51 -4.21 12.64 20.22
CA VAL A 51 -2.92 13.34 20.38
C VAL A 51 -3.14 14.83 20.63
N GLU A 52 -4.23 15.38 20.11
CA GLU A 52 -4.64 16.78 20.27
C GLU A 52 -4.69 17.24 21.73
N LEU A 53 -5.36 16.47 22.56
CA LEU A 53 -5.55 16.80 23.98
C LEU A 53 -4.25 16.69 24.80
N ALA A 54 -3.35 15.80 24.37
CA ALA A 54 -2.05 15.67 25.02
C ALA A 54 -1.11 16.83 24.68
N LEU A 55 -1.14 17.33 23.42
CA LEU A 55 -0.27 18.39 22.95
C LEU A 55 -0.49 19.71 23.71
N GLU A 56 -1.71 20.05 24.05
CA GLU A 56 -2.02 21.25 24.86
C GLU A 56 -1.33 21.20 26.23
N LYS A 57 -1.21 20.02 26.83
CA LYS A 57 -0.57 19.82 28.12
C LYS A 57 0.96 19.79 28.07
N LEU A 58 1.54 19.56 26.90
CA LEU A 58 2.98 19.57 26.69
C LEU A 58 3.54 20.99 26.48
N ALA A 59 2.67 21.94 26.12
CA ALA A 59 3.10 23.30 25.79
C ALA A 59 3.67 24.04 27.00
N GLY A 60 4.83 24.66 26.82
CA GLY A 60 5.44 25.54 27.83
C GLY A 60 6.15 24.85 28.98
N ARG A 61 6.32 23.53 28.98
CA ARG A 61 6.93 22.72 30.04
C ARG A 61 8.04 21.83 29.47
N PRO A 62 9.10 21.49 30.26
CA PRO A 62 10.01 20.40 29.89
C PRO A 62 9.23 19.10 29.73
N ALA A 63 9.09 18.59 28.49
CA ALA A 63 8.22 17.46 28.20
C ALA A 63 8.93 16.38 27.36
N VAL A 64 8.60 15.13 27.67
CA VAL A 64 9.06 13.95 26.90
C VAL A 64 7.85 13.22 26.31
N VAL A 65 7.98 12.85 25.04
CA VAL A 65 7.04 11.95 24.37
C VAL A 65 7.73 10.63 24.07
N LEU A 66 7.19 9.52 24.59
CA LEU A 66 7.67 8.18 24.32
C LEU A 66 6.92 7.61 23.09
N ALA A 67 7.67 7.24 22.07
CA ALA A 67 7.13 6.67 20.83
C ALA A 67 7.72 5.30 20.55
N SER A 68 6.93 4.40 19.95
CA SER A 68 7.43 3.08 19.54
C SER A 68 8.39 3.21 18.36
N GLY A 69 9.56 2.59 18.43
CA GLY A 69 10.55 2.56 17.37
C GLY A 69 11.11 3.93 17.03
N ASP A 70 11.25 4.23 15.74
CA ASP A 70 11.72 5.53 15.27
C ASP A 70 10.56 6.55 15.22
N PRO A 71 10.61 7.63 16.03
CA PRO A 71 9.55 8.64 16.07
C PRO A 71 9.39 9.43 14.77
N GLY A 72 10.42 9.47 13.92
CA GLY A 72 10.41 10.13 12.61
C GLY A 72 9.81 9.29 11.50
N PHE A 73 9.74 7.96 11.69
CA PHE A 73 9.31 7.05 10.66
C PHE A 73 7.79 6.76 10.75
N PHE A 74 6.98 7.44 9.96
CA PHE A 74 5.50 7.46 10.03
C PHE A 74 4.94 7.82 11.43
N GLY A 75 5.78 8.40 12.28
CA GLY A 75 5.53 8.63 13.69
C GLY A 75 5.05 10.03 14.05
N ILE A 76 5.08 10.28 15.36
CA ILE A 76 4.52 11.47 16.00
C ILE A 76 5.24 12.78 15.64
N VAL A 77 6.51 12.71 15.22
CA VAL A 77 7.32 13.91 14.90
C VAL A 77 6.65 14.78 13.83
N ARG A 78 6.08 14.16 12.80
CA ARG A 78 5.35 14.90 11.76
C ARG A 78 4.19 15.70 12.37
N LEU A 79 3.37 15.05 13.19
CA LEU A 79 2.20 15.67 13.82
C LEU A 79 2.61 16.83 14.74
N LEU A 80 3.69 16.67 15.50
CA LEU A 80 4.25 17.72 16.35
C LEU A 80 4.67 18.93 15.52
N ARG A 81 5.39 18.71 14.41
CA ARG A 81 5.84 19.77 13.51
C ARG A 81 4.70 20.50 12.81
N GLU A 82 3.67 19.78 12.36
CA GLU A 82 2.45 20.36 11.78
C GLU A 82 1.72 21.30 12.76
N ARG A 83 1.97 21.13 14.06
CA ARG A 83 1.43 21.98 15.14
C ARG A 83 2.41 23.03 15.68
N GLY A 84 3.51 23.24 14.97
CA GLY A 84 4.47 24.29 15.31
C GLY A 84 5.47 23.94 16.41
N HIS A 85 5.57 22.65 16.80
CA HIS A 85 6.61 22.21 17.73
C HIS A 85 7.89 21.81 17.01
N GLU A 86 9.03 22.11 17.63
CA GLU A 86 10.36 21.67 17.17
C GLU A 86 10.97 20.71 18.20
N PRO A 87 10.62 19.41 18.17
CA PRO A 87 11.12 18.47 19.15
C PRO A 87 12.58 18.09 18.89
N LEU A 88 13.33 17.87 19.96
CA LEU A 88 14.55 17.07 19.92
C LEU A 88 14.15 15.61 19.75
N VAL A 89 14.67 14.91 18.75
CA VAL A 89 14.32 13.52 18.47
C VAL A 89 15.50 12.60 18.82
N LEU A 90 15.26 11.68 19.73
CA LEU A 90 16.19 10.62 20.10
C LEU A 90 15.63 9.29 19.57
N PRO A 91 16.12 8.78 18.42
CA PRO A 91 15.49 7.65 17.74
C PRO A 91 15.83 6.32 18.40
N ALA A 92 14.94 5.32 18.15
CA ALA A 92 15.24 3.91 18.31
C ALA A 92 15.06 3.18 16.96
N ARG A 93 15.33 1.89 16.92
CA ARG A 93 15.13 1.09 15.70
C ARG A 93 13.63 0.98 15.40
N SER A 94 13.24 1.21 14.17
CA SER A 94 11.85 0.98 13.73
C SER A 94 11.50 -0.50 13.77
N SER A 95 10.21 -0.84 13.85
CA SER A 95 9.74 -2.23 13.74
C SER A 95 10.13 -2.88 12.42
N VAL A 96 10.26 -2.10 11.34
CA VAL A 96 10.76 -2.59 10.04
C VAL A 96 12.23 -2.99 10.15
N GLN A 97 13.09 -2.17 10.74
CA GLN A 97 14.50 -2.51 10.95
C GLN A 97 14.65 -3.76 11.82
N LEU A 98 13.88 -3.87 12.91
CA LEU A 98 13.88 -5.05 13.76
C LEU A 98 13.43 -6.30 13.02
N LEU A 99 12.35 -6.21 12.23
CA LEU A 99 11.86 -7.31 11.41
C LEU A 99 12.95 -7.86 10.49
N PHE A 100 13.58 -6.99 9.69
CA PHE A 100 14.62 -7.42 8.75
C PHE A 100 15.88 -7.93 9.43
N ALA A 101 16.23 -7.39 10.60
CA ALA A 101 17.31 -7.94 11.44
C ALA A 101 17.00 -9.36 11.93
N ARG A 102 15.74 -9.65 12.31
CA ARG A 102 15.30 -11.00 12.70
C ARG A 102 15.32 -11.99 11.53
N LEU A 103 15.00 -11.50 10.32
CA LEU A 103 14.99 -12.32 9.12
C LEU A 103 16.40 -12.52 8.51
N GLY A 104 17.39 -11.74 8.92
CA GLY A 104 18.71 -11.74 8.28
C GLY A 104 18.65 -11.36 6.79
N ARG A 105 17.65 -10.55 6.41
CA ARG A 105 17.36 -10.19 5.02
C ARG A 105 17.64 -8.71 4.76
N SER A 106 18.24 -8.40 3.60
CA SER A 106 18.29 -7.05 3.03
C SER A 106 16.86 -6.55 2.71
N TRP A 107 16.65 -5.25 2.73
CA TRP A 107 15.34 -4.64 2.50
C TRP A 107 15.36 -3.43 1.54
N ASP A 108 16.40 -3.31 0.73
CA ASP A 108 16.52 -2.25 -0.28
C ASP A 108 15.44 -2.38 -1.36
N ASP A 109 14.99 -3.62 -1.63
CA ASP A 109 13.94 -3.98 -2.58
C ASP A 109 12.52 -3.85 -2.02
N VAL A 110 12.36 -3.50 -0.76
CA VAL A 110 11.07 -3.55 -0.05
C VAL A 110 10.40 -2.18 -0.02
N ALA A 111 9.20 -2.11 -0.57
CA ALA A 111 8.34 -0.95 -0.35
C ALA A 111 7.85 -0.93 1.10
N VAL A 112 7.92 0.23 1.76
CA VAL A 112 7.40 0.37 3.13
C VAL A 112 6.18 1.27 3.13
N VAL A 113 5.08 0.76 3.66
CA VAL A 113 3.80 1.48 3.74
C VAL A 113 3.25 1.45 5.17
N SER A 114 2.45 2.43 5.50
CA SER A 114 1.78 2.49 6.80
C SER A 114 0.27 2.46 6.62
N ALA A 115 -0.38 1.45 7.20
CA ALA A 115 -1.82 1.36 7.39
C ALA A 115 -2.25 1.83 8.81
N HIS A 116 -1.29 2.19 9.67
CA HIS A 116 -1.57 2.65 11.03
C HIS A 116 -2.32 3.99 11.02
N GLY A 117 -3.58 3.97 11.48
CA GLY A 117 -4.44 5.15 11.47
C GLY A 117 -4.81 5.66 10.07
N ARG A 118 -4.78 4.80 9.06
CA ARG A 118 -5.07 5.11 7.65
C ARG A 118 -5.98 4.06 7.03
N ASP A 119 -6.53 4.38 5.85
CA ASP A 119 -7.20 3.41 5.00
C ASP A 119 -6.22 2.27 4.60
N LEU A 120 -6.70 1.03 4.76
CA LEU A 120 -5.96 -0.18 4.43
C LEU A 120 -5.78 -0.37 2.91
N GLY A 121 -6.74 0.08 2.10
CA GLY A 121 -6.80 -0.15 0.65
C GLY A 121 -5.49 0.18 -0.07
N PRO A 122 -4.92 1.40 0.08
CA PRO A 122 -3.66 1.75 -0.55
C PRO A 122 -2.48 0.84 -0.17
N ALA A 123 -2.37 0.42 1.10
CA ALA A 123 -1.31 -0.47 1.55
C ALA A 123 -1.45 -1.87 0.92
N VAL A 124 -2.67 -2.41 0.89
CA VAL A 124 -2.97 -3.68 0.21
C VAL A 124 -2.68 -3.60 -1.29
N ASN A 125 -3.00 -2.49 -1.94
CA ASN A 125 -2.71 -2.30 -3.37
C ASN A 125 -1.20 -2.28 -3.64
N VAL A 126 -0.38 -1.74 -2.75
CA VAL A 126 1.08 -1.88 -2.85
C VAL A 126 1.51 -3.35 -2.68
N CYS A 127 0.93 -4.09 -1.72
CA CYS A 127 1.18 -5.52 -1.55
C CYS A 127 0.80 -6.36 -2.80
N ARG A 128 -0.24 -5.96 -3.53
CA ARG A 128 -0.66 -6.59 -4.80
C ARG A 128 0.30 -6.29 -5.95
N ALA A 129 0.83 -5.06 -5.99
CA ALA A 129 1.67 -4.57 -7.09
C ALA A 129 3.15 -4.91 -6.94
N ARG A 130 3.66 -5.06 -5.71
CA ARG A 130 5.09 -5.22 -5.44
C ARG A 130 5.44 -6.64 -5.02
N GLY A 131 6.66 -7.06 -5.34
CA GLY A 131 7.20 -8.36 -4.92
C GLY A 131 7.42 -8.46 -3.41
N ALA A 132 7.78 -7.34 -2.76
CA ALA A 132 7.99 -7.26 -1.33
C ALA A 132 7.47 -5.93 -0.77
N THR A 133 6.66 -5.98 0.29
CA THR A 133 6.10 -4.79 0.94
C THR A 133 6.05 -4.99 2.46
N ALA A 134 6.69 -4.10 3.20
CA ALA A 134 6.54 -4.04 4.65
C ALA A 134 5.38 -3.11 5.04
N VAL A 135 4.46 -3.58 5.86
CA VAL A 135 3.26 -2.85 6.28
C VAL A 135 3.30 -2.61 7.77
N LEU A 136 3.32 -1.33 8.16
CA LEU A 136 3.06 -0.93 9.54
C LEU A 136 1.57 -1.03 9.81
N THR A 137 1.19 -1.94 10.68
CA THR A 137 -0.19 -2.27 11.00
C THR A 137 -0.82 -1.34 12.05
N GLY A 138 -2.12 -1.45 12.22
CA GLY A 138 -2.87 -0.74 13.24
C GLY A 138 -4.25 -1.37 13.47
N PRO A 139 -5.06 -0.83 14.37
CA PRO A 139 -6.43 -1.31 14.59
C PRO A 139 -7.25 -1.33 13.29
N GLY A 140 -7.88 -2.46 12.97
CA GLY A 140 -8.63 -2.67 11.72
C GLY A 140 -7.77 -2.78 10.44
N ALA A 141 -6.44 -2.79 10.59
CA ALA A 141 -5.48 -2.93 9.52
C ALA A 141 -4.31 -3.83 9.95
N GLY A 142 -4.65 -4.94 10.59
CA GLY A 142 -3.73 -5.97 11.06
C GLY A 142 -3.45 -7.07 10.04
N PRO A 143 -2.68 -8.09 10.45
CA PRO A 143 -2.32 -9.19 9.55
C PRO A 143 -3.53 -9.96 9.01
N ALA A 144 -4.61 -10.09 9.79
CA ALA A 144 -5.83 -10.78 9.36
C ALA A 144 -6.56 -10.00 8.25
N GLU A 145 -6.74 -8.70 8.43
CA GLU A 145 -7.39 -7.83 7.44
C GLU A 145 -6.56 -7.72 6.16
N ILE A 146 -5.23 -7.64 6.28
CA ILE A 146 -4.31 -7.66 5.13
C ILE A 146 -4.45 -8.99 4.39
N GLY A 147 -4.42 -10.12 5.12
CA GLY A 147 -4.57 -11.45 4.54
C GLY A 147 -5.89 -11.63 3.80
N ALA A 148 -6.99 -11.22 4.39
CA ALA A 148 -8.32 -11.27 3.78
C ALA A 148 -8.42 -10.40 2.51
N ALA A 149 -7.86 -9.18 2.56
CA ALA A 149 -7.86 -8.28 1.41
C ALA A 149 -6.97 -8.75 0.25
N LEU A 150 -6.04 -9.68 0.49
CA LEU A 150 -5.18 -10.27 -0.54
C LEU A 150 -5.81 -11.49 -1.22
N ASP A 151 -7.08 -11.79 -0.97
CA ASP A 151 -7.76 -12.89 -1.66
C ASP A 151 -7.61 -12.81 -3.18
N GLY A 152 -7.24 -13.94 -3.80
CA GLY A 152 -6.94 -14.04 -5.23
C GLY A 152 -5.58 -13.46 -5.66
N TRP A 153 -4.74 -12.98 -4.72
CA TRP A 153 -3.32 -12.71 -4.95
C TRP A 153 -2.50 -13.67 -4.09
N PRO A 154 -1.75 -14.62 -4.70
CA PRO A 154 -0.88 -15.50 -3.92
C PRO A 154 0.20 -14.66 -3.23
N ARG A 155 0.17 -14.63 -1.91
CA ARG A 155 1.14 -13.91 -1.06
C ARG A 155 1.49 -14.74 0.16
N THR A 156 2.74 -14.65 0.57
CA THR A 156 3.21 -15.09 1.87
C THR A 156 3.32 -13.87 2.78
N LEU A 157 2.74 -13.97 3.97
CA LEU A 157 2.91 -12.97 5.01
C LEU A 157 3.91 -13.46 6.05
N VAL A 158 4.94 -12.66 6.29
CA VAL A 158 5.78 -12.80 7.47
C VAL A 158 5.27 -11.80 8.49
N VAL A 159 4.66 -12.32 9.54
CA VAL A 159 4.07 -11.51 10.62
C VAL A 159 5.01 -11.52 11.80
N ALA A 160 5.48 -10.35 12.21
CA ALA A 160 6.26 -10.20 13.43
C ALA A 160 5.41 -9.49 14.48
N GLU A 161 5.31 -10.10 15.64
CA GLU A 161 4.49 -9.68 16.78
C GLU A 161 5.39 -9.27 17.93
N ASP A 162 5.04 -8.22 18.66
CA ASP A 162 5.68 -7.69 19.86
C ASP A 162 7.23 -7.59 19.75
N LEU A 163 7.74 -7.11 18.60
CA LEU A 163 9.18 -7.00 18.37
C LEU A 163 9.87 -6.19 19.47
N GLY A 164 10.91 -6.78 20.07
CA GLY A 164 11.62 -6.24 21.22
C GLY A 164 10.89 -6.41 22.55
N GLY A 165 9.73 -7.05 22.57
CA GLY A 165 8.95 -7.38 23.77
C GLY A 165 9.12 -8.83 24.22
N PRO A 166 8.49 -9.20 25.36
CA PRO A 166 8.58 -10.56 25.92
C PRO A 166 7.84 -11.61 25.08
N ASP A 167 6.83 -11.21 24.32
CA ASP A 167 6.01 -12.10 23.49
C ASP A 167 6.42 -12.05 22.00
N GLU A 168 7.67 -11.64 21.74
CA GLU A 168 8.20 -11.53 20.36
C GLU A 168 8.06 -12.87 19.63
N ARG A 169 7.40 -12.83 18.49
CA ARG A 169 7.22 -13.98 17.61
C ARG A 169 7.24 -13.56 16.15
N VAL A 170 7.89 -14.37 15.31
CA VAL A 170 7.88 -14.18 13.85
C VAL A 170 7.31 -15.45 13.21
N THR A 171 6.24 -15.28 12.42
CA THR A 171 5.54 -16.39 11.76
C THR A 171 5.43 -16.11 10.26
N SER A 172 5.78 -17.10 9.43
CA SER A 172 5.63 -17.04 7.98
C SER A 172 4.52 -18.00 7.52
N LEU A 173 3.54 -17.51 6.75
CA LEU A 173 2.39 -18.31 6.32
C LEU A 173 1.71 -17.67 5.09
N PRO A 174 0.90 -18.45 4.34
CA PRO A 174 0.06 -17.90 3.26
C PRO A 174 -0.91 -16.84 3.77
N ALA A 175 -1.21 -15.83 2.94
CA ALA A 175 -2.12 -14.74 3.29
C ALA A 175 -3.51 -15.24 3.72
N ALA A 176 -4.04 -16.27 3.08
CA ALA A 176 -5.32 -16.88 3.43
C ALA A 176 -5.33 -17.49 4.84
N GLU A 177 -4.21 -18.09 5.28
CA GLU A 177 -4.09 -18.58 6.65
C GLU A 177 -3.98 -17.46 7.67
N ALA A 178 -3.28 -16.36 7.30
CA ALA A 178 -3.18 -15.19 8.16
C ALA A 178 -4.56 -14.55 8.42
N ALA A 179 -5.43 -14.53 7.41
CA ALA A 179 -6.80 -14.04 7.50
C ALA A 179 -7.66 -14.79 8.54
N ALA A 180 -7.36 -16.07 8.78
CA ALA A 180 -8.12 -16.93 9.68
C ALA A 180 -7.59 -16.94 11.14
N ARG A 181 -6.53 -16.16 11.43
CA ARG A 181 -5.89 -16.15 12.76
C ARG A 181 -6.09 -14.83 13.49
N SER A 182 -6.03 -14.90 14.81
CA SER A 182 -5.89 -13.72 15.66
C SER A 182 -4.42 -13.39 15.86
N TRP A 183 -4.10 -12.11 15.91
CA TRP A 183 -2.75 -11.59 15.99
C TRP A 183 -2.58 -10.61 17.13
N HIS A 184 -1.37 -10.48 17.61
CA HIS A 184 -1.05 -9.47 18.62
C HIS A 184 -1.22 -8.05 18.02
N ALA A 185 -1.76 -7.13 18.84
CA ALA A 185 -2.05 -5.76 18.39
C ALA A 185 -0.79 -4.99 17.92
N LEU A 186 0.37 -5.33 18.49
CA LEU A 186 1.67 -4.80 18.06
C LEU A 186 2.26 -5.77 17.06
N SER A 187 2.01 -5.53 15.79
CA SER A 187 2.53 -6.36 14.70
C SER A 187 3.05 -5.50 13.56
N VAL A 188 3.94 -6.09 12.76
CA VAL A 188 4.38 -5.58 11.46
C VAL A 188 4.37 -6.75 10.48
N VAL A 189 3.98 -6.49 9.24
CA VAL A 189 3.83 -7.52 8.21
C VAL A 189 4.82 -7.27 7.09
N LEU A 190 5.55 -8.31 6.66
CA LEU A 190 6.23 -8.34 5.36
C LEU A 190 5.39 -9.23 4.43
N CYS A 191 4.84 -8.61 3.40
CA CYS A 191 4.10 -9.29 2.34
C CYS A 191 5.04 -9.61 1.18
N LEU A 192 5.12 -10.88 0.79
CA LEU A 192 6.02 -11.39 -0.24
C LEU A 192 5.24 -12.09 -1.34
N ARG A 193 5.65 -11.91 -2.58
CA ARG A 193 5.22 -12.74 -3.71
C ARG A 193 6.02 -14.06 -3.65
N PRO A 194 5.36 -15.25 -3.69
CA PRO A 194 6.03 -16.54 -3.50
C PRO A 194 7.15 -16.81 -4.52
N ASP A 195 6.93 -16.46 -5.78
CA ASP A 195 7.87 -16.70 -6.88
C ASP A 195 8.58 -15.42 -7.33
N GLY A 196 8.48 -14.37 -6.49
CA GLY A 196 9.23 -13.16 -6.75
C GLY A 196 10.71 -13.52 -6.74
N PRO A 197 11.52 -13.06 -7.69
CA PRO A 197 12.96 -13.12 -7.48
C PRO A 197 13.19 -12.52 -6.11
N ASP A 198 14.08 -13.12 -5.31
CA ASP A 198 14.89 -12.36 -4.40
C ASP A 198 15.51 -11.30 -5.31
N ALA A 199 14.74 -10.26 -5.53
CA ALA A 199 15.24 -9.11 -6.24
C ALA A 199 16.27 -8.54 -5.27
N ALA A 200 17.44 -9.15 -5.31
CA ALA A 200 18.65 -8.44 -5.03
C ALA A 200 18.62 -7.25 -6.00
N GLY A 201 17.74 -6.34 -5.71
CA GLY A 201 17.68 -5.04 -6.35
C GLY A 201 19.10 -4.55 -6.25
N ARG A 202 19.68 -4.05 -7.31
CA ARG A 202 21.08 -3.65 -7.35
C ARG A 202 21.37 -2.43 -6.46
N GLY A 203 20.58 -2.26 -5.40
CA GLY A 203 20.89 -1.44 -4.23
C GLY A 203 21.08 0.05 -4.44
N TRP A 204 20.68 0.61 -5.58
CA TRP A 204 20.87 2.05 -5.82
C TRP A 204 19.65 2.90 -5.41
N TYR A 205 18.49 2.26 -5.18
CA TYR A 205 17.26 2.93 -4.81
C TYR A 205 16.47 2.09 -3.78
N ALA A 206 16.23 2.64 -2.60
CA ALA A 206 15.46 1.97 -1.55
C ALA A 206 13.96 2.03 -1.87
N GLY A 207 13.25 0.89 -1.69
CA GLY A 207 11.83 0.77 -1.98
C GLY A 207 11.50 0.05 -3.28
N GLY A 208 12.48 -0.56 -3.92
CA GLY A 208 12.37 -1.27 -5.19
C GLY A 208 12.56 -0.36 -6.41
N GLU A 209 12.19 -0.85 -7.59
CA GLU A 209 12.37 -0.10 -8.82
C GLU A 209 11.62 1.22 -8.83
N PRO A 210 12.25 2.30 -9.34
CA PRO A 210 11.61 3.62 -9.45
C PRO A 210 10.37 3.59 -10.36
N VAL A 211 9.43 4.47 -10.08
CA VAL A 211 8.24 4.70 -10.90
C VAL A 211 8.25 6.15 -11.37
N PRO A 212 8.13 6.45 -12.67
CA PRO A 212 7.96 5.56 -13.82
C PRO A 212 9.20 4.74 -14.16
N PRO A 213 9.04 3.59 -14.89
CA PRO A 213 10.17 2.77 -15.33
C PRO A 213 11.05 3.51 -16.35
N PRO A 214 12.34 3.08 -16.52
CA PRO A 214 13.30 3.79 -17.38
C PRO A 214 12.84 3.97 -18.83
N ASP A 215 12.10 3.00 -19.39
CA ASP A 215 11.61 3.04 -20.78
C ASP A 215 10.41 3.97 -20.95
N GLY A 216 9.97 4.65 -19.89
CA GLY A 216 8.83 5.52 -19.94
C GLY A 216 7.49 4.78 -20.00
N TRP A 217 6.52 5.33 -20.72
CA TRP A 217 5.14 4.88 -20.84
C TRP A 217 4.64 5.03 -22.28
N ALA A 218 3.49 4.40 -22.59
CA ALA A 218 2.95 4.29 -23.93
C ALA A 218 3.95 3.63 -24.91
N LEU A 219 4.47 2.47 -24.47
CA LEU A 219 5.41 1.66 -25.26
C LEU A 219 4.87 1.41 -26.68
N PRO A 220 5.75 1.18 -27.67
CA PRO A 220 5.31 0.85 -29.03
C PRO A 220 4.47 -0.44 -29.03
N ASP A 221 3.58 -0.58 -30.02
CA ASP A 221 2.64 -1.72 -30.08
C ASP A 221 3.37 -3.06 -30.18
N GLU A 222 4.53 -3.07 -30.80
CA GLU A 222 5.41 -4.25 -30.98
C GLU A 222 5.99 -4.77 -29.67
N ALA A 223 5.94 -3.96 -28.60
CA ALA A 223 6.34 -4.38 -27.26
C ALA A 223 5.34 -5.38 -26.63
N PHE A 224 4.18 -5.58 -27.26
CA PHE A 224 3.13 -6.46 -26.76
C PHE A 224 2.79 -7.54 -27.77
N GLU A 225 2.71 -8.79 -27.32
CA GLU A 225 2.08 -9.83 -28.12
C GLU A 225 0.60 -9.50 -28.31
N HIS A 226 0.10 -9.53 -29.54
CA HIS A 226 -1.29 -9.24 -29.85
C HIS A 226 -1.79 -10.06 -31.04
N ARG A 227 -3.10 -10.28 -31.11
CA ARG A 227 -3.75 -11.01 -32.17
C ARG A 227 -4.17 -10.05 -33.29
N ALA A 228 -3.63 -10.24 -34.50
CA ALA A 228 -4.04 -9.52 -35.72
C ALA A 228 -4.18 -7.99 -35.53
N GLY A 229 -3.23 -7.35 -34.87
CA GLY A 229 -3.26 -5.90 -34.62
C GLY A 229 -4.25 -5.45 -33.56
N MET A 230 -4.91 -6.38 -32.84
CA MET A 230 -5.84 -6.08 -31.74
C MET A 230 -5.08 -5.74 -30.47
N VAL A 231 -4.55 -4.54 -30.43
CA VAL A 231 -3.88 -3.90 -29.31
C VAL A 231 -4.38 -2.48 -29.20
N THR A 232 -4.56 -1.98 -28.00
CA THR A 232 -4.80 -0.55 -27.80
C THR A 232 -3.55 0.21 -28.25
N LYS A 233 -3.67 1.02 -29.30
CA LYS A 233 -2.55 1.71 -29.94
C LYS A 233 -1.77 2.59 -28.95
N ALA A 234 -0.46 2.75 -29.19
CA ALA A 234 0.42 3.52 -28.32
C ALA A 234 -0.11 4.95 -28.10
N GLU A 235 -0.62 5.61 -29.15
CA GLU A 235 -1.21 6.94 -29.07
C GLU A 235 -2.47 6.96 -28.19
N VAL A 236 -3.28 5.91 -28.28
CA VAL A 236 -4.48 5.76 -27.42
C VAL A 236 -4.06 5.51 -25.98
N ARG A 237 -3.06 4.64 -25.74
CA ARG A 237 -2.52 4.42 -24.38
C ARG A 237 -1.94 5.71 -23.80
N ALA A 238 -1.24 6.52 -24.62
CA ALA A 238 -0.72 7.82 -24.20
C ALA A 238 -1.82 8.80 -23.73
N VAL A 239 -3.04 8.63 -24.21
CA VAL A 239 -4.21 9.43 -23.79
C VAL A 239 -4.93 8.77 -22.59
N VAL A 240 -5.02 7.45 -22.58
CA VAL A 240 -5.73 6.66 -21.56
C VAL A 240 -5.02 6.72 -20.22
N LEU A 241 -3.71 6.47 -20.18
CA LEU A 241 -2.94 6.34 -18.94
C LEU A 241 -3.01 7.58 -18.03
N PRO A 242 -2.81 8.83 -18.49
CA PRO A 242 -2.94 9.99 -17.62
C PRO A 242 -4.38 10.20 -17.11
N ARG A 243 -5.38 9.73 -17.85
CA ARG A 243 -6.78 9.79 -17.42
C ARG A 243 -7.09 8.74 -16.34
N LEU A 244 -6.53 7.55 -16.43
CA LEU A 244 -6.61 6.53 -15.38
C LEU A 244 -5.79 6.92 -14.15
N ALA A 245 -4.67 7.61 -14.34
CA ALA A 245 -3.69 7.99 -13.31
C ALA A 245 -3.23 6.81 -12.44
N PRO A 246 -2.73 5.72 -13.05
CA PRO A 246 -2.20 4.59 -12.31
C PRO A 246 -0.97 5.02 -11.49
N ARG A 247 -0.88 4.54 -10.26
CA ARG A 247 0.24 4.83 -9.34
C ARG A 247 0.28 3.82 -8.20
N PRO A 248 1.37 3.76 -7.42
CA PRO A 248 1.41 2.96 -6.20
C PRO A 248 0.22 3.27 -5.27
N GLY A 249 -0.38 2.23 -4.74
CA GLY A 249 -1.55 2.33 -3.85
C GLY A 249 -2.91 2.39 -4.56
N THR A 250 -2.97 2.37 -5.90
CA THR A 250 -4.24 2.29 -6.65
C THR A 250 -4.49 0.89 -7.21
N LEU A 251 -5.77 0.53 -7.36
CA LEU A 251 -6.23 -0.65 -8.08
C LEU A 251 -6.91 -0.20 -9.38
N VAL A 252 -6.43 -0.73 -10.51
CA VAL A 252 -7.00 -0.48 -11.84
C VAL A 252 -7.65 -1.76 -12.37
N TRP A 253 -8.86 -1.65 -12.90
CA TRP A 253 -9.45 -2.70 -13.72
C TRP A 253 -9.23 -2.40 -15.19
N ASP A 254 -8.82 -3.42 -15.96
CA ASP A 254 -8.80 -3.43 -17.42
C ASP A 254 -9.85 -4.44 -17.90
N VAL A 255 -10.99 -3.93 -18.37
CA VAL A 255 -12.16 -4.73 -18.74
C VAL A 255 -12.22 -4.92 -20.27
N GLY A 256 -12.15 -6.16 -20.71
CA GLY A 256 -11.94 -6.50 -22.12
C GLY A 256 -10.48 -6.26 -22.52
N ALA A 257 -9.56 -6.81 -21.73
CA ALA A 257 -8.15 -6.48 -21.77
C ALA A 257 -7.44 -6.84 -23.10
N GLY A 258 -7.93 -7.82 -23.84
CA GLY A 258 -7.36 -8.26 -25.12
C GLY A 258 -5.89 -8.66 -24.99
N SER A 259 -4.97 -7.82 -25.48
CA SER A 259 -3.53 -8.03 -25.31
C SER A 259 -3.03 -7.72 -23.90
N GLY A 260 -3.82 -7.03 -23.07
CA GLY A 260 -3.41 -6.54 -21.76
C GLY A 260 -2.46 -5.34 -21.79
N SER A 261 -2.30 -4.67 -22.92
CA SER A 261 -1.32 -3.57 -23.04
C SER A 261 -1.60 -2.43 -22.07
N VAL A 262 -2.87 -2.08 -21.82
CA VAL A 262 -3.25 -1.06 -20.83
C VAL A 262 -2.99 -1.57 -19.40
N ALA A 263 -3.34 -2.83 -19.13
CA ALA A 263 -3.08 -3.48 -17.83
C ALA A 263 -1.58 -3.47 -17.48
N VAL A 264 -0.74 -3.92 -18.43
CA VAL A 264 0.72 -3.95 -18.26
C VAL A 264 1.29 -2.55 -18.01
N GLU A 265 0.87 -1.56 -18.79
CA GLU A 265 1.33 -0.19 -18.61
C GLU A 265 0.92 0.40 -17.25
N CYS A 266 -0.31 0.14 -16.81
CA CYS A 266 -0.75 0.54 -15.47
C CYS A 266 0.09 -0.12 -14.36
N ALA A 267 0.42 -1.40 -14.52
CA ALA A 267 1.26 -2.13 -13.57
C ALA A 267 2.72 -1.61 -13.56
N ARG A 268 3.29 -1.28 -14.75
CA ARG A 268 4.61 -0.64 -14.87
C ARG A 268 4.67 0.72 -14.16
N LEU A 269 3.54 1.41 -14.07
CA LEU A 269 3.40 2.66 -13.30
C LEU A 269 3.09 2.43 -11.82
N GLY A 270 3.18 1.19 -11.34
CA GLY A 270 3.11 0.82 -9.93
C GLY A 270 1.71 0.60 -9.37
N ALA A 271 0.66 0.61 -10.20
CA ALA A 271 -0.69 0.26 -9.77
C ALA A 271 -0.83 -1.26 -9.60
N ALA A 272 -1.69 -1.69 -8.68
CA ALA A 272 -2.26 -3.04 -8.72
C ALA A 272 -3.22 -3.12 -9.90
N VAL A 273 -3.20 -4.24 -10.65
CA VAL A 273 -4.03 -4.37 -11.84
C VAL A 273 -4.78 -5.69 -11.86
N LEU A 274 -6.05 -5.60 -12.24
CA LEU A 274 -6.93 -6.73 -12.46
C LEU A 274 -7.47 -6.62 -13.89
N ALA A 275 -7.13 -7.59 -14.75
CA ALA A 275 -7.58 -7.68 -16.13
C ALA A 275 -8.70 -8.69 -16.25
N VAL A 276 -9.81 -8.31 -16.88
CA VAL A 276 -10.95 -9.19 -17.17
C VAL A 276 -10.99 -9.47 -18.65
N GLU A 277 -10.88 -10.73 -19.04
CA GLU A 277 -10.92 -11.14 -20.44
C GLU A 277 -11.70 -12.46 -20.60
N ARG A 278 -12.52 -12.53 -21.66
CA ARG A 278 -13.39 -13.68 -21.91
C ARG A 278 -12.73 -14.78 -22.72
N ARG A 279 -11.76 -14.44 -23.58
CA ARG A 279 -11.13 -15.38 -24.51
C ARG A 279 -9.91 -16.00 -23.85
N GLU A 280 -9.88 -17.32 -23.81
CA GLU A 280 -8.78 -18.07 -23.19
C GLU A 280 -7.40 -17.72 -23.79
N ASP A 281 -7.30 -17.61 -25.13
CA ASP A 281 -6.07 -17.22 -25.81
C ASP A 281 -5.61 -15.81 -25.40
N ASP A 282 -6.54 -14.88 -25.18
CA ASP A 282 -6.22 -13.51 -24.79
C ASP A 282 -5.91 -13.44 -23.28
N VAL A 283 -6.53 -14.29 -22.43
CA VAL A 283 -6.14 -14.48 -21.02
C VAL A 283 -4.68 -14.93 -20.91
N ALA A 284 -4.28 -15.92 -21.71
CA ALA A 284 -2.89 -16.39 -21.75
C ALA A 284 -1.94 -15.28 -22.24
N ARG A 285 -2.37 -14.50 -23.24
CA ARG A 285 -1.59 -13.38 -23.79
C ARG A 285 -1.38 -12.25 -22.79
N VAL A 286 -2.40 -11.85 -22.03
CA VAL A 286 -2.25 -10.87 -20.93
C VAL A 286 -1.17 -11.34 -19.96
N SER A 287 -1.20 -12.62 -19.56
CA SER A 287 -0.22 -13.20 -18.63
C SER A 287 1.19 -13.23 -19.23
N ALA A 288 1.32 -13.59 -20.51
CA ALA A 288 2.59 -13.59 -21.22
C ALA A 288 3.20 -12.19 -21.33
N ASN A 289 2.40 -11.19 -21.71
CA ASN A 289 2.82 -9.80 -21.76
C ASN A 289 3.21 -9.25 -20.38
N ALA A 290 2.45 -9.56 -19.33
CA ALA A 290 2.80 -9.16 -17.97
C ALA A 290 4.17 -9.74 -17.56
N THR A 291 4.40 -11.03 -17.83
CA THR A 291 5.67 -11.69 -17.56
C THR A 291 6.83 -11.07 -18.35
N ALA A 292 6.64 -10.82 -19.65
CA ALA A 292 7.66 -10.22 -20.52
C ALA A 292 8.11 -8.83 -20.05
N HIS A 293 7.18 -8.08 -19.43
CA HIS A 293 7.45 -6.75 -18.87
C HIS A 293 7.80 -6.76 -17.38
N GLY A 294 7.96 -7.93 -16.76
CA GLY A 294 8.34 -8.06 -15.35
C GLY A 294 7.32 -7.50 -14.35
N VAL A 295 6.04 -7.39 -14.74
CA VAL A 295 4.96 -6.88 -13.90
C VAL A 295 3.96 -7.96 -13.54
N GLU A 296 3.15 -7.69 -12.51
CA GLU A 296 2.08 -8.57 -12.08
C GLU A 296 0.72 -7.99 -12.49
N VAL A 297 -0.07 -8.80 -13.21
CA VAL A 297 -1.46 -8.53 -13.55
C VAL A 297 -2.28 -9.74 -13.14
N ARG A 298 -3.26 -9.55 -12.25
CA ARG A 298 -4.23 -10.60 -11.95
C ARG A 298 -5.21 -10.70 -13.10
N VAL A 299 -5.25 -11.85 -13.78
CA VAL A 299 -6.19 -12.08 -14.88
C VAL A 299 -7.40 -12.87 -14.40
N VAL A 300 -8.59 -12.36 -14.70
CA VAL A 300 -9.88 -13.00 -14.44
C VAL A 300 -10.47 -13.42 -15.77
N ALA A 301 -10.49 -14.73 -16.02
CA ALA A 301 -11.14 -15.31 -17.19
C ALA A 301 -12.66 -15.26 -17.01
N GLY A 302 -13.36 -14.53 -17.87
CA GLY A 302 -14.82 -14.42 -17.78
C GLY A 302 -15.42 -13.32 -18.64
N VAL A 303 -16.72 -13.33 -18.72
CA VAL A 303 -17.50 -12.37 -19.51
C VAL A 303 -18.02 -11.27 -18.61
N ALA A 304 -17.60 -10.02 -18.87
CA ALA A 304 -18.19 -8.85 -18.24
C ALA A 304 -19.63 -8.62 -18.78
N PRO A 305 -20.62 -8.20 -17.94
CA PRO A 305 -20.43 -7.71 -16.58
C PRO A 305 -20.36 -8.79 -15.47
N ALA A 306 -20.76 -10.04 -15.73
CA ALA A 306 -20.83 -11.08 -14.69
C ALA A 306 -19.49 -11.33 -13.99
N ALA A 307 -18.38 -11.29 -14.74
CA ALA A 307 -17.04 -11.49 -14.20
C ALA A 307 -16.53 -10.33 -13.30
N LEU A 308 -17.27 -9.22 -13.22
CA LEU A 308 -16.94 -8.10 -12.34
C LEU A 308 -17.48 -8.31 -10.91
N ALA A 309 -18.40 -9.24 -10.73
CA ALA A 309 -19.02 -9.50 -9.42
C ALA A 309 -18.00 -10.06 -8.43
N GLY A 310 -18.01 -9.51 -7.21
CA GLY A 310 -17.11 -9.95 -6.13
C GLY A 310 -15.65 -9.53 -6.27
N LEU A 311 -15.30 -8.77 -7.31
CA LEU A 311 -13.95 -8.19 -7.41
C LEU A 311 -13.79 -7.04 -6.42
N PRO A 312 -12.57 -6.83 -5.88
CA PRO A 312 -12.30 -5.69 -5.01
C PRO A 312 -12.56 -4.37 -5.74
N PRO A 313 -13.14 -3.36 -5.08
CA PRO A 313 -13.50 -2.09 -5.70
C PRO A 313 -12.28 -1.38 -6.30
N PRO A 314 -12.35 -0.90 -7.56
CA PRO A 314 -11.24 -0.26 -8.24
C PRO A 314 -11.18 1.26 -7.94
N ASP A 315 -9.97 1.83 -8.03
CA ASP A 315 -9.80 3.30 -8.06
C ASP A 315 -10.06 3.86 -9.45
N ALA A 316 -9.71 3.10 -10.50
CA ALA A 316 -9.94 3.47 -11.89
C ALA A 316 -10.29 2.23 -12.74
N VAL A 317 -11.06 2.44 -13.80
CA VAL A 317 -11.45 1.39 -14.75
C VAL A 317 -11.17 1.84 -16.18
N PHE A 318 -10.50 1.00 -16.93
CA PHE A 318 -10.47 1.04 -18.38
C PHE A 318 -11.47 0.02 -18.95
N VAL A 319 -12.30 0.43 -19.87
CA VAL A 319 -13.20 -0.46 -20.63
C VAL A 319 -12.77 -0.46 -22.09
N GLY A 320 -12.06 -1.49 -22.50
CA GLY A 320 -11.58 -1.72 -23.88
C GLY A 320 -12.53 -2.53 -24.74
N GLY A 321 -13.54 -3.16 -24.13
CA GLY A 321 -14.50 -4.01 -24.81
C GLY A 321 -15.80 -4.16 -24.05
N GLY A 322 -16.86 -4.53 -24.74
CA GLY A 322 -18.20 -4.68 -24.17
C GLY A 322 -19.16 -3.59 -24.64
N GLY A 323 -20.35 -3.59 -24.07
CA GLY A 323 -21.42 -2.63 -24.36
C GLY A 323 -21.69 -1.67 -23.22
N PRO A 324 -22.73 -0.83 -23.34
CA PRO A 324 -23.14 0.08 -22.28
C PRO A 324 -23.44 -0.62 -20.95
N GLU A 325 -23.88 -1.87 -20.98
CA GLU A 325 -24.11 -2.71 -19.79
C GLU A 325 -22.81 -3.00 -19.00
N VAL A 326 -21.70 -3.19 -19.71
CA VAL A 326 -20.39 -3.38 -19.07
C VAL A 326 -19.92 -2.08 -18.43
N VAL A 327 -20.11 -0.95 -19.14
CA VAL A 327 -19.78 0.38 -18.60
C VAL A 327 -20.62 0.69 -17.37
N ALA A 328 -21.92 0.39 -17.38
CA ALA A 328 -22.81 0.59 -16.23
C ALA A 328 -22.35 -0.24 -15.02
N ALA A 329 -21.99 -1.51 -15.24
CA ALA A 329 -21.52 -2.39 -14.17
C ALA A 329 -20.16 -1.94 -13.62
N ALA A 330 -19.23 -1.48 -14.48
CA ALA A 330 -17.97 -0.89 -14.06
C ALA A 330 -18.19 0.39 -13.24
N ALA A 331 -19.14 1.23 -13.64
CA ALA A 331 -19.51 2.44 -12.91
C ALA A 331 -20.12 2.13 -11.53
N ALA A 332 -20.92 1.08 -11.43
CA ALA A 332 -21.54 0.63 -10.17
C ALA A 332 -20.52 0.17 -9.12
N ALA A 333 -19.30 -0.22 -9.54
CA ALA A 333 -18.21 -0.52 -8.62
C ALA A 333 -17.60 0.72 -7.94
N GLY A 334 -18.01 1.94 -8.34
CA GLY A 334 -17.68 3.21 -7.71
C GLY A 334 -16.26 3.73 -7.93
N PRO A 335 -15.57 3.46 -9.07
CA PRO A 335 -14.25 4.00 -9.30
C PRO A 335 -14.28 5.53 -9.39
N ARG A 336 -13.17 6.17 -9.04
CA ARG A 336 -13.03 7.63 -9.22
C ARG A 336 -12.93 8.03 -10.69
N ARG A 337 -12.48 7.11 -11.56
CA ARG A 337 -12.20 7.38 -12.98
C ARG A 337 -12.60 6.19 -13.83
N ILE A 338 -13.26 6.48 -14.93
CA ILE A 338 -13.59 5.48 -15.96
C ILE A 338 -13.13 6.03 -17.30
N VAL A 339 -12.36 5.25 -18.03
CA VAL A 339 -11.95 5.54 -19.40
C VAL A 339 -12.49 4.43 -20.29
N VAL A 340 -13.19 4.81 -21.35
CA VAL A 340 -13.81 3.86 -22.28
C VAL A 340 -13.23 4.09 -23.68
N ALA A 341 -12.71 3.03 -24.29
CA ALA A 341 -12.31 3.02 -25.68
C ALA A 341 -13.44 2.40 -26.53
N LEU A 342 -13.89 3.13 -27.53
CA LEU A 342 -14.99 2.72 -28.40
C LEU A 342 -14.51 2.58 -29.85
N ALA A 343 -14.70 1.42 -30.46
CA ALA A 343 -14.40 1.20 -31.88
C ALA A 343 -15.54 1.65 -32.81
N ALA A 344 -16.74 1.90 -32.27
CA ALA A 344 -17.94 2.22 -33.05
C ALA A 344 -18.61 3.50 -32.54
N LEU A 345 -18.88 4.44 -33.43
CA LEU A 345 -19.44 5.77 -33.11
C LEU A 345 -20.86 5.70 -32.54
N ASP A 346 -21.67 4.74 -32.98
CA ASP A 346 -23.03 4.52 -32.48
C ASP A 346 -23.09 4.16 -31.00
N ARG A 347 -21.98 3.68 -30.43
CA ARG A 347 -21.87 3.36 -29.01
C ARG A 347 -21.56 4.55 -28.10
N VAL A 348 -21.15 5.69 -28.67
CA VAL A 348 -20.77 6.88 -27.89
C VAL A 348 -21.96 7.39 -27.07
N SER A 349 -23.10 7.59 -27.68
CA SER A 349 -24.30 8.13 -27.01
C SER A 349 -24.81 7.21 -25.89
N PRO A 350 -25.01 5.89 -26.13
CA PRO A 350 -25.43 4.98 -25.06
C PRO A 350 -24.41 4.88 -23.90
N THR A 351 -23.11 4.90 -24.21
CA THR A 351 -22.04 4.88 -23.18
C THR A 351 -22.08 6.14 -22.32
N ARG A 352 -22.21 7.32 -22.94
CA ARG A 352 -22.35 8.59 -22.19
C ARG A 352 -23.59 8.57 -21.31
N ALA A 353 -24.71 8.08 -21.82
CA ALA A 353 -25.94 7.96 -21.03
C ALA A 353 -25.75 7.07 -19.80
N ALA A 354 -25.09 5.89 -19.96
CA ALA A 354 -24.79 4.99 -18.85
C ALA A 354 -23.89 5.65 -17.78
N LEU A 355 -22.84 6.36 -18.19
CA LEU A 355 -21.95 7.09 -17.27
C LEU A 355 -22.68 8.22 -16.55
N THR A 356 -23.49 9.00 -17.26
CA THR A 356 -24.26 10.10 -16.67
C THR A 356 -25.29 9.58 -15.67
N ALA A 357 -25.98 8.47 -15.99
CA ALA A 357 -26.93 7.83 -15.07
C ALA A 357 -26.25 7.33 -13.78
N ALA A 358 -24.96 6.98 -13.85
CA ALA A 358 -24.15 6.59 -12.69
C ALA A 358 -23.48 7.78 -11.97
N GLY A 359 -23.77 9.02 -12.36
CA GLY A 359 -23.25 10.24 -11.73
C GLY A 359 -21.89 10.73 -12.24
N TYR A 360 -21.38 10.18 -13.33
CA TYR A 360 -20.12 10.64 -13.93
C TYR A 360 -20.35 11.78 -14.94
N VAL A 361 -19.41 12.72 -14.93
CA VAL A 361 -19.34 13.74 -15.99
C VAL A 361 -18.48 13.20 -17.13
N ALA A 362 -19.10 12.91 -18.28
CA ALA A 362 -18.41 12.42 -19.45
C ALA A 362 -17.83 13.58 -20.27
N GLY A 363 -16.52 13.59 -20.44
CA GLY A 363 -15.75 14.56 -21.22
C GLY A 363 -15.13 13.98 -22.48
#